data_1f0edefb55c372ad11ce146209dd8db6
#
_entry.id   1f0edefb55c372ad11ce146209dd8db6
#
_cell.length_a   1.000
_cell.length_b   1.000
_cell.length_c   1.000
_cell.angle_alpha   90.00
_cell.angle_beta   90.00
_cell.angle_gamma   90.00
#
_symmetry.space_group_name_H-M   'P 1'
#
loop_
_entity.id
_entity.type
_entity.pdbx_description
1 polymer ?
#
loop_
_entity_poly.entity_id
_entity_poly.type
_entity_poly.pdbx_seq_one_letter_code
_entity_poly.pdbx_strand_id
1 'polypeptide(L)'
;PDDIYVSPSQIKRFDLRTGDTVMGQVRPPKEGERYLALLKVESVNFEEPEKTKHRIAFDNLRPRYPDSRIRLEQSTGDLAMRVVDLLSPIGKGQRGLIVAPPKAGKTILLQKLANAISENHPEVVLIVLLIDERPEEVTDMEENVKAEVISSTFDEPADRHVQVADMVIEKSKRLVEHGRDVVILMDSLTRLARAYN
;
A
#
# COMPACT_ATOMS: atom_id res chain seq x y z
N PRO A 1 -18.81 2.83 11.65
CA PRO A 1 -19.65 4.05 11.59
C PRO A 1 -19.17 5.02 10.53
N ASP A 2 -17.96 4.85 9.99
CA ASP A 2 -17.34 5.79 9.04
C ASP A 2 -17.49 5.37 7.58
N ASP A 3 -18.27 4.32 7.30
CA ASP A 3 -18.50 3.84 5.94
C ASP A 3 -19.33 4.84 5.13
N ILE A 4 -18.95 5.02 3.86
CA ILE A 4 -19.60 5.93 2.93
C ILE A 4 -20.26 5.10 1.83
N TYR A 5 -21.56 5.27 1.65
CA TYR A 5 -22.31 4.63 0.58
C TYR A 5 -22.00 5.26 -0.76
N VAL A 6 -21.59 4.44 -1.73
CA VAL A 6 -21.41 4.82 -3.13
C VAL A 6 -22.48 4.15 -3.97
N SER A 7 -23.22 4.92 -4.76
CA SER A 7 -24.34 4.39 -5.54
C SER A 7 -23.85 3.50 -6.70
N PRO A 8 -24.59 2.45 -7.09
CA PRO A 8 -24.26 1.62 -8.25
C PRO A 8 -24.13 2.41 -9.56
N SER A 9 -24.86 3.50 -9.69
CA SER A 9 -24.76 4.40 -10.84
C SER A 9 -23.42 5.14 -10.90
N GLN A 10 -22.89 5.57 -9.76
CA GLN A 10 -21.56 6.18 -9.66
C GLN A 10 -20.45 5.15 -9.92
N ILE A 11 -20.59 3.94 -9.36
CA ILE A 11 -19.64 2.84 -9.60
C ILE A 11 -19.54 2.56 -11.10
N LYS A 12 -20.67 2.41 -11.78
CA LYS A 12 -20.71 2.18 -13.24
C LYS A 12 -20.20 3.37 -14.05
N ARG A 13 -20.59 4.60 -13.64
CA ARG A 13 -20.22 5.82 -14.37
C ARG A 13 -18.73 6.05 -14.43
N PHE A 14 -18.03 5.79 -13.32
CA PHE A 14 -16.59 6.03 -13.16
C PHE A 14 -15.75 4.76 -13.24
N ASP A 15 -16.32 3.60 -13.58
CA ASP A 15 -15.67 2.28 -13.60
C ASP A 15 -14.88 2.01 -12.31
N LEU A 16 -15.51 2.29 -11.16
CA LEU A 16 -14.87 2.09 -9.87
C LEU A 16 -14.75 0.61 -9.56
N ARG A 17 -13.58 0.23 -9.04
CA ARG A 17 -13.25 -1.15 -8.65
C ARG A 17 -12.74 -1.18 -7.21
N THR A 18 -12.75 -2.36 -6.62
CA THR A 18 -12.12 -2.57 -5.31
C THR A 18 -10.68 -2.09 -5.33
N GLY A 19 -10.29 -1.34 -4.28
CA GLY A 19 -8.97 -0.75 -4.16
C GLY A 19 -8.82 0.66 -4.72
N ASP A 20 -9.82 1.19 -5.47
CA ASP A 20 -9.79 2.58 -5.91
C ASP A 20 -9.95 3.54 -4.71
N THR A 21 -9.10 4.56 -4.66
CA THR A 21 -9.20 5.66 -3.71
C THR A 21 -10.06 6.75 -4.32
N VAL A 22 -11.22 7.03 -3.71
CA VAL A 22 -12.18 8.01 -4.21
C VAL A 22 -12.22 9.22 -3.28
N MET A 23 -12.04 10.41 -3.85
CA MET A 23 -12.23 11.67 -3.15
C MET A 23 -13.49 12.36 -3.68
N GLY A 24 -14.30 12.93 -2.77
CA GLY A 24 -15.52 13.60 -3.19
C GLY A 24 -16.31 14.18 -2.03
N GLN A 25 -17.43 14.78 -2.37
CA GLN A 25 -18.33 15.41 -1.40
C GLN A 25 -19.33 14.37 -0.89
N VAL A 26 -19.53 14.34 0.42
CA VAL A 26 -20.48 13.46 1.10
C VAL A 26 -21.61 14.27 1.73
N ARG A 27 -22.77 13.65 1.89
CA ARG A 27 -23.90 14.20 2.66
C ARG A 27 -24.19 13.33 3.89
N PRO A 28 -24.77 13.92 4.93
CA PRO A 28 -25.27 13.15 6.06
C PRO A 28 -26.38 12.17 5.62
N PRO A 29 -26.58 11.08 6.37
CA PRO A 29 -27.65 10.14 6.12
C PRO A 29 -29.02 10.81 6.25
N LYS A 30 -29.96 10.46 5.36
CA LYS A 30 -31.35 10.84 5.46
C LYS A 30 -32.10 9.93 6.43
N GLU A 31 -33.34 10.31 6.77
CA GLU A 31 -34.21 9.49 7.58
C GLU A 31 -34.36 8.10 6.99
N GLY A 32 -33.96 7.05 7.76
CA GLY A 32 -33.89 5.65 7.30
C GLY A 32 -32.58 5.19 6.65
N GLU A 33 -31.63 6.07 6.40
CA GLU A 33 -30.30 5.72 5.91
C GLU A 33 -29.32 5.53 7.06
N ARG A 34 -28.42 4.54 6.97
CA ARG A 34 -27.44 4.20 8.01
C ARG A 34 -26.07 4.86 7.79
N TYR A 35 -25.74 5.17 6.54
CA TYR A 35 -24.39 5.61 6.16
C TYR A 35 -24.40 6.98 5.50
N LEU A 36 -23.28 7.69 5.58
CA LEU A 36 -23.00 8.85 4.73
C LEU A 36 -23.13 8.45 3.25
N ALA A 37 -23.56 9.35 2.39
CA ALA A 37 -23.67 9.05 0.97
C ALA A 37 -22.76 9.97 0.14
N LEU A 38 -22.00 9.38 -0.79
CA LEU A 38 -21.18 10.12 -1.74
C LEU A 38 -22.09 10.87 -2.73
N LEU A 39 -22.00 12.20 -2.74
CA LEU A 39 -22.76 13.06 -3.67
C LEU A 39 -22.05 13.22 -5.00
N LYS A 40 -20.79 13.57 -4.95
CA LYS A 40 -19.99 13.91 -6.13
C LYS A 40 -18.61 13.31 -6.01
N VAL A 41 -18.16 12.63 -7.07
CA VAL A 41 -16.77 12.17 -7.20
C VAL A 41 -15.95 13.33 -7.76
N GLU A 42 -14.90 13.73 -7.07
CA GLU A 42 -13.98 14.81 -7.48
C GLU A 42 -12.70 14.24 -8.07
N SER A 43 -12.17 13.17 -7.48
CA SER A 43 -11.01 12.46 -8.04
C SER A 43 -11.09 10.98 -7.76
N VAL A 44 -10.40 10.18 -8.59
CA VAL A 44 -10.17 8.75 -8.40
C VAL A 44 -8.68 8.49 -8.55
N ASN A 45 -8.07 7.85 -7.53
CA ASN A 45 -6.63 7.61 -7.47
C ASN A 45 -5.78 8.87 -7.72
N PHE A 46 -6.24 10.00 -7.16
CA PHE A 46 -5.61 11.34 -7.27
C PHE A 46 -5.63 11.96 -8.67
N GLU A 47 -6.46 11.43 -9.58
CA GLU A 47 -6.64 11.94 -10.94
C GLU A 47 -8.11 12.29 -11.23
N GLU A 48 -8.33 12.99 -12.34
CA GLU A 48 -9.68 13.31 -12.82
C GLU A 48 -10.48 12.03 -13.09
N PRO A 49 -11.76 11.94 -12.68
CA PRO A 49 -12.55 10.71 -12.77
C PRO A 49 -12.75 10.20 -14.22
N GLU A 50 -12.67 11.08 -15.21
CA GLU A 50 -12.83 10.67 -16.63
C GLU A 50 -11.65 9.84 -17.14
N LYS A 51 -10.46 9.97 -16.54
CA LYS A 51 -9.27 9.18 -16.92
C LYS A 51 -9.39 7.71 -16.55
N THR A 52 -10.17 7.38 -15.52
CA THR A 52 -10.36 5.98 -15.08
C THR A 52 -10.95 5.08 -16.15
N LYS A 53 -11.75 5.65 -17.05
CA LYS A 53 -12.42 4.88 -18.14
C LYS A 53 -11.45 4.32 -19.18
N HIS A 54 -10.27 4.88 -19.29
CA HIS A 54 -9.26 4.49 -20.29
C HIS A 54 -8.07 3.72 -19.70
N ARG A 55 -8.16 3.36 -18.42
CA ARG A 55 -7.09 2.60 -17.76
C ARG A 55 -7.00 1.17 -18.30
N ILE A 56 -5.78 0.69 -18.46
CA ILE A 56 -5.52 -0.72 -18.76
C ILE A 56 -5.56 -1.50 -17.44
N ALA A 57 -6.40 -2.54 -17.39
CA ALA A 57 -6.47 -3.40 -16.21
C ALA A 57 -5.12 -4.03 -15.90
N PHE A 58 -4.78 -4.16 -14.60
CA PHE A 58 -3.48 -4.68 -14.15
C PHE A 58 -3.14 -6.03 -14.78
N ASP A 59 -4.11 -6.93 -14.90
CA ASP A 59 -3.92 -8.28 -15.46
C ASP A 59 -3.57 -8.26 -16.96
N ASN A 60 -3.81 -7.16 -17.65
CA ASN A 60 -3.47 -6.96 -19.06
C ASN A 60 -2.11 -6.26 -19.26
N LEU A 61 -1.45 -5.84 -18.16
CA LEU A 61 -0.12 -5.24 -18.23
C LEU A 61 0.94 -6.30 -18.56
N ARG A 62 1.92 -5.94 -19.36
CA ARG A 62 3.05 -6.83 -19.68
C ARG A 62 4.09 -6.75 -18.57
N PRO A 63 4.39 -7.87 -17.89
CA PRO A 63 5.49 -7.92 -16.94
C PRO A 63 6.83 -7.70 -17.64
N ARG A 64 7.71 -6.92 -16.99
CA ARG A 64 9.07 -6.65 -17.46
C ARG A 64 10.08 -7.04 -16.38
N TYR A 65 11.29 -7.34 -16.79
CA TYR A 65 12.40 -7.41 -15.84
C TYR A 65 12.67 -6.02 -15.25
N PRO A 66 13.09 -5.94 -13.97
CA PRO A 66 13.46 -4.67 -13.35
C PRO A 66 14.63 -4.00 -14.11
N ASP A 67 14.35 -2.91 -14.80
CA ASP A 67 15.32 -2.13 -15.58
C ASP A 67 15.63 -0.78 -14.93
N SER A 68 14.82 -0.37 -13.96
CA SER A 68 14.97 0.88 -13.23
C SER A 68 15.25 0.58 -11.75
N ARG A 69 16.40 1.08 -11.27
CA ARG A 69 16.85 0.85 -9.90
C ARG A 69 16.19 1.80 -8.90
N ILE A 70 15.82 1.28 -7.75
CA ILE A 70 15.46 2.05 -6.57
C ILE A 70 16.74 2.26 -5.75
N ARG A 71 17.26 3.49 -5.69
CA ARG A 71 18.44 3.82 -4.91
C ARG A 71 18.08 3.99 -3.45
N LEU A 72 18.83 3.33 -2.59
CA LEU A 72 18.63 3.36 -1.13
C LEU A 72 19.72 4.17 -0.41
N GLU A 73 20.87 4.37 -1.04
CA GLU A 73 21.96 5.13 -0.45
C GLU A 73 21.52 6.59 -0.26
N GLN A 74 21.62 7.07 0.96
CA GLN A 74 21.28 8.43 1.38
C GLN A 74 22.56 9.24 1.62
N SER A 75 22.46 10.56 1.53
CA SER A 75 23.54 11.49 1.82
C SER A 75 24.01 11.43 3.29
N THR A 76 23.14 10.96 4.19
CA THR A 76 23.41 10.81 5.62
C THR A 76 24.36 9.66 5.98
N GLY A 77 24.77 8.84 4.99
CA GLY A 77 25.81 7.82 5.17
C GLY A 77 25.33 6.56 5.91
N ASP A 78 24.06 6.18 5.85
CA ASP A 78 23.61 4.90 6.41
C ASP A 78 24.30 3.73 5.70
N LEU A 79 25.22 3.09 6.42
CA LEU A 79 26.02 1.98 5.91
C LEU A 79 25.15 0.79 5.50
N ALA A 80 24.03 0.54 6.20
CA ALA A 80 23.14 -0.59 5.89
C ALA A 80 22.50 -0.42 4.52
N MET A 81 21.98 0.76 4.18
CA MET A 81 21.37 1.04 2.89
C MET A 81 22.38 0.99 1.76
N ARG A 82 23.60 1.45 2.00
CA ARG A 82 24.70 1.32 1.05
C ARG A 82 25.10 -0.12 0.79
N VAL A 83 25.15 -0.95 1.83
CA VAL A 83 25.44 -2.40 1.71
C VAL A 83 24.35 -3.08 0.88
N VAL A 84 23.06 -2.79 1.14
CA VAL A 84 21.95 -3.33 0.35
C VAL A 84 22.09 -2.91 -1.12
N ASP A 85 22.36 -1.65 -1.38
CA ASP A 85 22.54 -1.13 -2.74
C ASP A 85 23.68 -1.79 -3.51
N LEU A 86 24.76 -2.18 -2.83
CA LEU A 86 25.92 -2.82 -3.46
C LEU A 86 25.75 -4.31 -3.68
N LEU A 87 25.15 -5.03 -2.70
CA LEU A 87 25.07 -6.49 -2.73
C LEU A 87 23.74 -7.04 -3.22
N SER A 88 22.66 -6.31 -3.02
CA SER A 88 21.29 -6.73 -3.36
C SER A 88 20.47 -5.57 -3.87
N PRO A 89 20.85 -4.95 -5.00
CA PRO A 89 20.14 -3.80 -5.55
C PRO A 89 18.69 -4.15 -5.85
N ILE A 90 17.78 -3.21 -5.55
CA ILE A 90 16.36 -3.36 -5.74
C ILE A 90 15.92 -2.54 -6.96
N GLY A 91 15.14 -3.14 -7.84
CA GLY A 91 14.57 -2.47 -9.01
C GLY A 91 13.05 -2.38 -8.96
N LYS A 92 12.48 -1.44 -9.72
CA LYS A 92 11.03 -1.29 -9.87
C LYS A 92 10.45 -2.57 -10.50
N GLY A 93 9.42 -3.14 -9.87
CA GLY A 93 8.83 -4.44 -10.27
C GLY A 93 9.49 -5.67 -9.65
N GLN A 94 10.56 -5.51 -8.86
CA GLN A 94 11.23 -6.62 -8.20
C GLN A 94 10.46 -7.08 -6.95
N ARG A 95 10.51 -8.39 -6.69
CA ARG A 95 10.10 -8.99 -5.42
C ARG A 95 11.33 -9.39 -4.64
N GLY A 96 11.46 -8.90 -3.41
CA GLY A 96 12.55 -9.21 -2.50
C GLY A 96 12.03 -9.91 -1.24
N LEU A 97 12.82 -10.82 -0.69
CA LEU A 97 12.53 -11.49 0.57
C LEU A 97 13.67 -11.21 1.57
N ILE A 98 13.30 -10.67 2.74
CA ILE A 98 14.21 -10.47 3.86
C ILE A 98 14.04 -11.65 4.82
N VAL A 99 15.07 -12.48 4.92
CA VAL A 99 15.10 -13.60 5.85
C VAL A 99 16.03 -13.25 7.01
N ALA A 100 15.48 -13.22 8.20
CA ALA A 100 16.23 -12.86 9.40
C ALA A 100 15.78 -13.71 10.59
N PRO A 101 16.72 -14.17 11.45
CA PRO A 101 16.35 -14.80 12.72
C PRO A 101 15.64 -13.78 13.63
N PRO A 102 14.92 -14.25 14.66
CA PRO A 102 14.31 -13.35 15.63
C PRO A 102 15.35 -12.43 16.27
N LYS A 103 14.97 -11.17 16.52
CA LYS A 103 15.81 -10.13 17.14
C LYS A 103 17.06 -9.73 16.35
N ALA A 104 17.12 -10.01 15.05
CA ALA A 104 18.23 -9.61 14.18
C ALA A 104 18.10 -8.20 13.58
N GLY A 105 17.10 -7.42 13.99
CA GLY A 105 16.90 -6.05 13.51
C GLY A 105 16.11 -5.94 12.19
N LYS A 106 15.26 -6.92 11.86
CA LYS A 106 14.41 -6.91 10.66
C LYS A 106 13.55 -5.65 10.57
N THR A 107 12.83 -5.28 11.64
CA THR A 107 11.98 -4.10 11.71
C THR A 107 12.77 -2.81 11.48
N ILE A 108 13.95 -2.69 12.10
CA ILE A 108 14.86 -1.55 11.90
C ILE A 108 15.30 -1.46 10.43
N LEU A 109 15.62 -2.60 9.83
CA LEU A 109 15.99 -2.64 8.40
C LEU A 109 14.83 -2.18 7.51
N LEU A 110 13.58 -2.60 7.80
CA LEU A 110 12.40 -2.18 7.07
C LEU A 110 12.13 -0.67 7.23
N GLN A 111 12.28 -0.12 8.43
CA GLN A 111 12.17 1.33 8.68
C GLN A 111 13.22 2.12 7.87
N LYS A 112 14.46 1.65 7.85
CA LYS A 112 15.53 2.27 7.06
C LYS A 112 15.26 2.19 5.56
N LEU A 113 14.77 1.06 5.06
CA LEU A 113 14.35 0.91 3.67
C LEU A 113 13.21 1.87 3.32
N ALA A 114 12.17 1.94 4.16
CA ALA A 114 11.06 2.84 3.98
C ALA A 114 11.50 4.31 3.91
N ASN A 115 12.33 4.74 4.85
CA ASN A 115 12.83 6.11 4.89
C ASN A 115 13.74 6.43 3.69
N ALA A 116 14.61 5.51 3.30
CA ALA A 116 15.46 5.67 2.13
C ALA A 116 14.65 5.79 0.83
N ILE A 117 13.62 4.97 0.65
CA ILE A 117 12.73 5.05 -0.51
C ILE A 117 11.95 6.36 -0.50
N SER A 118 11.36 6.74 0.64
CA SER A 118 10.58 7.98 0.77
C SER A 118 11.42 9.25 0.51
N GLU A 119 12.70 9.24 0.90
CA GLU A 119 13.61 10.36 0.69
C GLU A 119 14.11 10.45 -0.75
N ASN A 120 14.56 9.32 -1.31
CA ASN A 120 15.19 9.29 -2.63
C ASN A 120 14.19 9.21 -3.80
N HIS A 121 12.98 8.71 -3.51
CA HIS A 121 11.93 8.45 -4.50
C HIS A 121 10.56 8.99 -4.05
N PRO A 122 10.40 10.32 -3.92
CA PRO A 122 9.14 10.91 -3.48
C PRO A 122 7.97 10.67 -4.46
N GLU A 123 8.26 10.25 -5.69
CA GLU A 123 7.25 9.87 -6.69
C GLU A 123 6.60 8.51 -6.41
N VAL A 124 7.27 7.66 -5.62
CA VAL A 124 6.81 6.29 -5.30
C VAL A 124 5.75 6.32 -4.21
N VAL A 125 4.67 5.62 -4.43
CA VAL A 125 3.68 5.36 -3.36
C VAL A 125 4.20 4.22 -2.50
N LEU A 126 4.58 4.55 -1.27
CA LEU A 126 5.12 3.59 -0.31
C LEU A 126 4.02 3.16 0.67
N ILE A 127 3.79 1.86 0.74
CA ILE A 127 2.84 1.23 1.66
C ILE A 127 3.61 0.26 2.56
N VAL A 128 3.40 0.38 3.86
CA VAL A 128 3.90 -0.58 4.85
C VAL A 128 2.73 -1.40 5.35
N LEU A 129 2.78 -2.71 5.15
CA LEU A 129 1.75 -3.65 5.55
C LEU A 129 2.24 -4.52 6.72
N LEU A 130 1.63 -4.33 7.88
CA LEU A 130 1.95 -5.06 9.10
C LEU A 130 0.84 -6.08 9.41
N ILE A 131 1.19 -7.36 9.41
CA ILE A 131 0.24 -8.47 9.62
C ILE A 131 0.59 -9.22 10.89
N ASP A 132 -0.39 -9.31 11.81
CA ASP A 132 -0.26 -10.00 13.09
C ASP A 132 0.89 -9.43 13.95
N GLU A 133 1.15 -8.12 13.82
CA GLU A 133 2.15 -7.40 14.62
C GLU A 133 1.51 -6.77 15.87
N ARG A 134 2.36 -6.39 16.83
CA ARG A 134 1.90 -5.79 18.08
C ARG A 134 1.55 -4.31 17.87
N PRO A 135 0.53 -3.78 18.59
CA PRO A 135 0.14 -2.36 18.46
C PRO A 135 1.30 -1.38 18.69
N GLU A 136 2.22 -1.67 19.63
CA GLU A 136 3.39 -0.84 19.86
C GLU A 136 4.37 -0.82 18.68
N GLU A 137 4.50 -1.93 17.93
CA GLU A 137 5.33 -2.00 16.72
C GLU A 137 4.68 -1.24 15.55
N VAL A 138 3.34 -1.26 15.48
CA VAL A 138 2.58 -0.47 14.51
C VAL A 138 2.79 1.01 14.76
N THR A 139 2.61 1.47 16.01
CA THR A 139 2.81 2.88 16.39
C THR A 139 4.25 3.33 16.11
N ASP A 140 5.24 2.51 16.45
CA ASP A 140 6.65 2.82 16.18
C ASP A 140 6.92 2.98 14.66
N MET A 141 6.28 2.16 13.83
CA MET A 141 6.39 2.30 12.39
C MET A 141 5.71 3.56 11.87
N GLU A 142 4.52 3.89 12.34
CA GLU A 142 3.78 5.11 11.97
C GLU A 142 4.53 6.39 12.34
N GLU A 143 5.18 6.41 13.49
CA GLU A 143 5.94 7.57 13.98
C GLU A 143 7.27 7.77 13.24
N ASN A 144 7.92 6.69 12.81
CA ASN A 144 9.29 6.72 12.29
C ASN A 144 9.37 6.62 10.76
N VAL A 145 8.25 6.38 10.05
CA VAL A 145 8.27 6.16 8.61
C VAL A 145 7.30 7.10 7.89
N LYS A 146 7.76 7.73 6.82
CA LYS A 146 6.91 8.55 5.94
C LYS A 146 6.27 7.68 4.85
N ALA A 147 5.30 6.86 5.23
CA ALA A 147 4.59 5.96 4.34
C ALA A 147 3.14 5.81 4.79
N GLU A 148 2.30 5.23 3.95
CA GLU A 148 1.00 4.76 4.38
C GLU A 148 1.17 3.43 5.13
N VAL A 149 0.96 3.45 6.45
CA VAL A 149 1.03 2.24 7.28
C VAL A 149 -0.36 1.64 7.39
N ILE A 150 -0.49 0.39 6.99
CA ILE A 150 -1.73 -0.39 7.09
C ILE A 150 -1.43 -1.62 7.94
N SER A 151 -2.23 -1.84 8.97
CA SER A 151 -1.97 -2.91 9.92
C SER A 151 -3.21 -3.77 10.18
N SER A 152 -2.95 -5.01 10.56
CA SER A 152 -3.89 -5.90 11.23
C SER A 152 -3.15 -6.54 12.39
N THR A 153 -3.56 -6.18 13.62
CA THR A 153 -2.86 -6.53 14.84
C THR A 153 -3.16 -7.95 15.30
N PHE A 154 -2.35 -8.50 16.18
CA PHE A 154 -2.38 -9.90 16.62
C PHE A 154 -3.70 -10.31 17.32
N ASP A 155 -4.47 -9.37 17.81
CA ASP A 155 -5.78 -9.57 18.45
C ASP A 155 -6.95 -9.71 17.45
N GLU A 156 -6.70 -9.43 16.16
CA GLU A 156 -7.68 -9.59 15.10
C GLU A 156 -7.74 -11.04 14.58
N PRO A 157 -8.89 -11.51 14.07
CA PRO A 157 -9.02 -12.84 13.51
C PRO A 157 -8.24 -12.99 12.19
N ALA A 158 -7.84 -14.24 11.87
CA ALA A 158 -7.07 -14.56 10.66
C ALA A 158 -7.71 -14.06 9.36
N ASP A 159 -9.04 -14.15 9.23
CA ASP A 159 -9.79 -13.63 8.07
C ASP A 159 -9.56 -12.12 7.87
N ARG A 160 -9.39 -11.37 8.95
CA ARG A 160 -9.10 -9.93 8.89
C ARG A 160 -7.72 -9.67 8.30
N HIS A 161 -6.72 -10.46 8.67
CA HIS A 161 -5.38 -10.36 8.10
C HIS A 161 -5.39 -10.55 6.57
N VAL A 162 -6.15 -11.56 6.11
CA VAL A 162 -6.34 -11.83 4.68
C VAL A 162 -7.04 -10.66 3.98
N GLN A 163 -8.15 -10.19 4.53
CA GLN A 163 -8.90 -9.06 3.97
C GLN A 163 -8.06 -7.78 3.83
N VAL A 164 -7.26 -7.46 4.85
CA VAL A 164 -6.39 -6.28 4.83
C VAL A 164 -5.30 -6.44 3.78
N ALA A 165 -4.68 -7.61 3.68
CA ALA A 165 -3.67 -7.89 2.65
C ALA A 165 -4.26 -7.79 1.22
N ASP A 166 -5.42 -8.39 0.99
CA ASP A 166 -6.11 -8.33 -0.30
C ASP A 166 -6.47 -6.89 -0.68
N MET A 167 -6.95 -6.09 0.29
CA MET A 167 -7.26 -4.69 0.06
C MET A 167 -6.01 -3.88 -0.35
N VAL A 168 -4.87 -4.10 0.31
CA VAL A 168 -3.60 -3.45 -0.05
C VAL A 168 -3.15 -3.84 -1.45
N ILE A 169 -3.28 -5.11 -1.81
CA ILE A 169 -2.93 -5.61 -3.15
C ILE A 169 -3.83 -4.96 -4.21
N GLU A 170 -5.15 -4.95 -4.00
CA GLU A 170 -6.08 -4.33 -4.94
C GLU A 170 -5.84 -2.82 -5.07
N LYS A 171 -5.61 -2.11 -3.96
CA LYS A 171 -5.24 -0.70 -3.98
C LYS A 171 -3.96 -0.47 -4.80
N SER A 172 -2.95 -1.29 -4.59
CA SER A 172 -1.68 -1.19 -5.32
C SER A 172 -1.85 -1.44 -6.82
N LYS A 173 -2.66 -2.42 -7.21
CA LYS A 173 -3.02 -2.65 -8.62
C LYS A 173 -3.68 -1.43 -9.24
N ARG A 174 -4.64 -0.81 -8.54
CA ARG A 174 -5.31 0.41 -9.03
C ARG A 174 -4.34 1.56 -9.23
N LEU A 175 -3.41 1.77 -8.31
CA LEU A 175 -2.39 2.82 -8.43
C LEU A 175 -1.46 2.56 -9.63
N VAL A 176 -1.06 1.31 -9.86
CA VAL A 176 -0.23 0.92 -11.01
C VAL A 176 -0.98 1.14 -12.34
N GLU A 177 -2.29 0.84 -12.40
CA GLU A 177 -3.13 1.13 -13.57
C GLU A 177 -3.17 2.62 -13.93
N HIS A 178 -2.93 3.50 -12.95
CA HIS A 178 -2.78 4.95 -13.11
C HIS A 178 -1.33 5.40 -13.30
N GLY A 179 -0.41 4.47 -13.61
CA GLY A 179 0.99 4.78 -13.89
C GLY A 179 1.82 5.18 -12.67
N ARG A 180 1.35 4.86 -11.45
CA ARG A 180 2.12 5.10 -10.23
C ARG A 180 3.06 3.94 -9.94
N ASP A 181 4.28 4.25 -9.52
CA ASP A 181 5.19 3.27 -8.94
C ASP A 181 4.78 3.00 -7.49
N VAL A 182 4.60 1.73 -7.14
CA VAL A 182 4.18 1.33 -5.80
C VAL A 182 5.20 0.39 -5.20
N VAL A 183 5.59 0.65 -3.96
CA VAL A 183 6.41 -0.26 -3.16
C VAL A 183 5.61 -0.69 -1.93
N ILE A 184 5.53 -1.99 -1.71
CA ILE A 184 4.92 -2.58 -0.52
C ILE A 184 6.03 -3.21 0.32
N LEU A 185 6.20 -2.74 1.54
CA LEU A 185 7.03 -3.38 2.57
C LEU A 185 6.12 -4.16 3.50
N MET A 186 6.31 -5.49 3.58
CA MET A 186 5.44 -6.35 4.39
C MET A 186 6.19 -6.99 5.55
N ASP A 187 5.61 -6.92 6.73
CA ASP A 187 6.00 -7.67 7.91
C ASP A 187 4.76 -8.32 8.56
N SER A 188 4.55 -9.64 8.58
CA SER A 188 5.44 -10.62 7.97
C SER A 188 4.69 -11.57 7.03
N LEU A 189 5.36 -11.95 5.95
CA LEU A 189 4.82 -12.93 5.00
C LEU A 189 4.50 -14.28 5.66
N THR A 190 5.29 -14.70 6.65
CA THR A 190 5.08 -15.96 7.38
C THR A 190 3.73 -15.97 8.12
N ARG A 191 3.37 -14.85 8.75
CA ARG A 191 2.11 -14.73 9.49
C ARG A 191 0.92 -14.65 8.55
N LEU A 192 1.07 -13.92 7.44
CA LEU A 192 0.04 -13.90 6.39
C LEU A 192 -0.20 -15.29 5.81
N ALA A 193 0.87 -16.05 5.50
CA ALA A 193 0.73 -17.41 4.99
C ALA A 193 0.00 -18.36 5.96
N ARG A 194 0.16 -18.16 7.27
CA ARG A 194 -0.61 -18.90 8.28
C ARG A 194 -2.09 -18.51 8.30
N ALA A 195 -2.41 -17.25 8.02
CA ALA A 195 -3.80 -16.78 8.00
C ALA A 195 -4.59 -17.34 6.80
N TYR A 196 -3.89 -17.72 5.71
CA TYR A 196 -4.51 -18.38 4.55
C TYR A 196 -4.73 -19.89 4.73
N ASN A 197 -4.19 -20.53 5.77
CA ASN A 197 -4.34 -21.95 6.06
C ASN A 197 -5.48 -22.21 7.04
#